data_3bc1a57d593a58f38f234eb9adc78249
#
_entry.id   3bc1a57d593a58f38f234eb9adc78249
#
_cell.length_a   1.000
_cell.length_b   1.000
_cell.length_c   1.000
_cell.angle_alpha   90.00
_cell.angle_beta   90.00
_cell.angle_gamma   90.00
#
_symmetry.space_group_name_H-M   'P 1'
#
loop_
_entity.id
_entity.type
_entity.pdbx_description
1 polymer ?
#
loop_
_entity_poly.entity_id
_entity_poly.type
_entity_poly.pdbx_seq_one_letter_code
_entity_poly.pdbx_strand_id
1 'polypeptide(L)'
;MATPRTRDPATPAGTGLPGRETGRPAWALPRHPGDAVRLVAAVAVLAASTAVVQTDRVGVLETDVFRLVNDLPTALFPLVWVVMQAGNLLAGMAAAAVAAATRRYWLAVNLAVASAVAWLLALVVKGLVGRGRPPDLLDDPKLRPAAASGLGYVSGHAAVAVAIATIASPYLGRRARRVVWTLAFLTCASRVYVGAHLPLDVVGGAALGWGVGTLVHLLLGAPGGRPDAGTVARALAGYGIDTVEVTPLGGRDARRAARFRAVTAAGEPLFVKLVPRERRDGDLAYRVWRLLTRKGRSDQGRPPIDPADQQVEREAYLGLLAAASGVRVPRVVLAGRYGSGSGLLVQRLVPGRSLEERDPAEVADATLLATWGEVARLHQAGIAHGDLGRHSVVVDDDGQPWLVDFDHAGAAATERARQADLVELLVGLATRFGAARAVAGASAAGRERLAAALAATPPSALTRGGRTELRTHPDLRDELARLLAPTPEGEPR
;
A
#
# COMPACT_ATOMS: atom_id res chain seq x y z
N MET A 1 38.27 17.05 60.43
CA MET A 1 36.98 17.47 59.84
C MET A 1 36.96 17.07 58.41
N ALA A 2 36.28 15.95 58.07
CA ALA A 2 36.18 15.42 56.73
C ALA A 2 34.75 15.67 56.24
N THR A 3 34.65 16.36 55.11
CA THR A 3 33.41 16.65 54.40
C THR A 3 32.87 15.39 53.71
N PRO A 4 31.57 15.07 53.73
CA PRO A 4 31.02 13.94 53.07
C PRO A 4 30.85 14.20 51.58
N ARG A 5 31.32 13.23 50.75
CA ARG A 5 31.13 13.17 49.30
C ARG A 5 29.63 12.89 49.01
N THR A 6 28.99 13.78 48.29
CA THR A 6 27.68 13.57 47.69
C THR A 6 27.77 12.49 46.62
N ARG A 7 26.91 11.45 46.74
CA ARG A 7 26.72 10.43 45.71
C ARG A 7 25.95 11.05 44.55
N ASP A 8 26.52 10.95 43.34
CA ASP A 8 25.81 11.18 42.09
C ASP A 8 24.64 10.17 41.91
N PRO A 9 23.50 10.62 41.42
CA PRO A 9 22.40 9.70 41.09
C PRO A 9 22.77 8.84 39.89
N ALA A 10 22.58 7.54 40.05
CA ALA A 10 22.83 6.52 39.07
C ALA A 10 22.08 6.81 37.74
N THR A 11 22.84 6.86 36.66
CA THR A 11 22.34 6.84 35.28
C THR A 11 21.48 5.58 35.09
N PRO A 12 20.21 5.69 34.63
CA PRO A 12 19.43 4.50 34.35
C PRO A 12 20.07 3.71 33.19
N ALA A 13 20.29 2.43 33.43
CA ALA A 13 20.81 1.48 32.47
C ALA A 13 20.02 1.54 31.18
N GLY A 14 20.72 1.70 30.06
CA GLY A 14 20.14 1.74 28.73
C GLY A 14 19.35 0.47 28.46
N THR A 15 18.05 0.63 28.23
CA THR A 15 17.18 -0.40 27.66
C THR A 15 17.66 -0.68 26.23
N GLY A 16 18.43 -1.77 26.08
CA GLY A 16 18.84 -2.28 24.79
C GLY A 16 17.63 -2.67 23.98
N LEU A 17 17.34 -1.89 22.95
CA LEU A 17 16.39 -2.26 21.91
C LEU A 17 17.01 -3.41 21.08
N PRO A 18 16.41 -4.60 21.01
CA PRO A 18 16.78 -5.61 20.05
C PRO A 18 16.12 -5.30 18.71
N GLY A 19 16.84 -4.69 17.82
CA GLY A 19 16.36 -4.36 16.49
C GLY A 19 17.50 -3.86 15.63
N ARG A 20 18.58 -4.67 15.46
CA ARG A 20 19.47 -4.49 14.31
C ARG A 20 18.63 -4.65 13.05
N GLU A 21 18.13 -3.54 12.52
CA GLU A 21 17.78 -3.46 11.11
C GLU A 21 18.99 -3.96 10.33
N THR A 22 18.80 -5.07 9.62
CA THR A 22 19.77 -5.57 8.66
C THR A 22 20.18 -4.41 7.77
N GLY A 23 21.44 -4.02 7.85
CA GLY A 23 22.03 -2.82 7.26
C GLY A 23 21.82 -2.75 5.74
N ARG A 24 20.65 -2.33 5.31
CA ARG A 24 20.46 -1.82 3.96
C ARG A 24 21.08 -0.44 3.93
N PRO A 25 22.01 -0.19 3.04
CA PRO A 25 22.59 1.13 2.90
C PRO A 25 21.49 2.17 2.67
N ALA A 26 21.65 3.36 3.20
CA ALA A 26 20.68 4.46 3.15
C ALA A 26 20.22 4.85 1.71
N TRP A 27 20.90 4.33 0.68
CA TRP A 27 20.57 4.52 -0.73
C TRP A 27 19.63 3.46 -1.31
N ALA A 28 19.31 2.37 -0.60
CA ALA A 28 18.40 1.34 -1.08
C ALA A 28 16.95 1.83 -1.02
N LEU A 29 16.46 2.36 -2.14
CA LEU A 29 15.08 2.81 -2.29
C LEU A 29 14.09 1.65 -2.14
N PRO A 30 12.91 1.87 -1.54
CA PRO A 30 11.90 0.82 -1.37
C PRO A 30 11.34 0.36 -2.72
N ARG A 31 10.99 -0.92 -2.80
CA ARG A 31 10.30 -1.54 -3.93
C ARG A 31 8.82 -1.67 -3.60
N HIS A 32 7.95 -1.25 -4.53
CA HIS A 32 6.51 -1.31 -4.33
C HIS A 32 5.93 -2.59 -4.91
N PRO A 33 5.16 -3.39 -4.15
CA PRO A 33 4.50 -4.59 -4.68
C PRO A 33 3.57 -4.30 -5.87
N GLY A 34 2.96 -3.10 -5.91
CA GLY A 34 2.14 -2.64 -7.01
C GLY A 34 2.87 -2.53 -8.35
N ASP A 35 4.20 -2.37 -8.33
CA ASP A 35 4.98 -2.30 -9.57
C ASP A 35 5.04 -3.66 -10.27
N ALA A 36 5.01 -4.78 -9.54
CA ALA A 36 4.92 -6.10 -10.17
C ALA A 36 3.61 -6.25 -10.97
N VAL A 37 2.50 -5.76 -10.42
CA VAL A 37 1.21 -5.79 -11.12
C VAL A 37 1.18 -4.85 -12.32
N ARG A 38 1.76 -3.66 -12.19
CA ARG A 38 1.91 -2.71 -13.31
C ARG A 38 2.74 -3.32 -14.43
N LEU A 39 3.83 -4.02 -14.10
CA LEU A 39 4.66 -4.71 -15.08
C LEU A 39 3.87 -5.80 -15.80
N VAL A 40 3.14 -6.65 -15.06
CA VAL A 40 2.28 -7.69 -15.67
C VAL A 40 1.23 -7.06 -16.60
N ALA A 41 0.58 -5.98 -16.15
CA ALA A 41 -0.40 -5.26 -16.97
C ALA A 41 0.24 -4.66 -18.24
N ALA A 42 1.41 -4.05 -18.13
CA ALA A 42 2.14 -3.49 -19.27
C ALA A 42 2.52 -4.58 -20.29
N VAL A 43 3.02 -5.71 -19.80
CA VAL A 43 3.34 -6.87 -20.65
C VAL A 43 2.08 -7.43 -21.33
N ALA A 44 0.98 -7.54 -20.61
CA ALA A 44 -0.30 -8.02 -21.15
C ALA A 44 -0.82 -7.09 -22.27
N VAL A 45 -0.77 -5.76 -22.06
CA VAL A 45 -1.19 -4.79 -23.09
C VAL A 45 -0.25 -4.84 -24.31
N LEU A 46 1.06 -4.94 -24.09
CA LEU A 46 2.02 -5.09 -25.20
C LEU A 46 1.76 -6.38 -25.98
N ALA A 47 1.58 -7.50 -25.30
CA ALA A 47 1.30 -8.79 -25.95
C ALA A 47 -0.03 -8.77 -26.71
N ALA A 48 -1.09 -8.22 -26.12
CA ALA A 48 -2.40 -8.11 -26.77
C ALA A 48 -2.33 -7.21 -28.01
N SER A 49 -1.70 -6.02 -27.92
CA SER A 49 -1.53 -5.14 -29.07
C SER A 49 -0.64 -5.78 -30.17
N THR A 50 0.41 -6.53 -29.79
CA THR A 50 1.24 -7.29 -30.74
C THR A 50 0.43 -8.36 -31.45
N ALA A 51 -0.38 -9.15 -30.73
CA ALA A 51 -1.21 -10.19 -31.31
C ALA A 51 -2.23 -9.64 -32.31
N VAL A 52 -2.84 -8.49 -32.02
CA VAL A 52 -3.75 -7.83 -32.97
C VAL A 52 -2.99 -7.33 -34.21
N VAL A 53 -1.83 -6.73 -34.02
CA VAL A 53 -1.01 -6.21 -35.12
C VAL A 53 -0.52 -7.32 -36.07
N GLN A 54 -0.23 -8.51 -35.58
CA GLN A 54 0.20 -9.65 -36.38
C GLN A 54 -0.92 -10.27 -37.25
N THR A 55 -2.17 -9.80 -37.13
CA THR A 55 -3.24 -10.24 -38.04
C THR A 55 -3.16 -9.59 -39.45
N ASP A 56 -2.19 -8.71 -39.67
CA ASP A 56 -1.94 -7.97 -40.92
C ASP A 56 -3.11 -7.12 -41.46
N ARG A 57 -4.14 -6.90 -40.64
CA ARG A 57 -5.30 -6.08 -40.97
C ARG A 57 -5.39 -4.87 -40.03
N VAL A 58 -5.53 -3.68 -40.64
CA VAL A 58 -5.90 -2.50 -39.88
C VAL A 58 -7.41 -2.53 -39.65
N GLY A 59 -7.81 -2.65 -38.41
CA GLY A 59 -9.23 -2.69 -38.04
C GLY A 59 -9.92 -1.34 -38.29
N VAL A 60 -11.23 -1.37 -38.53
CA VAL A 60 -12.05 -0.17 -38.74
C VAL A 60 -11.88 0.84 -37.62
N LEU A 61 -11.94 0.38 -36.36
CA LEU A 61 -11.74 1.25 -35.19
C LEU A 61 -10.36 1.91 -35.17
N GLU A 62 -9.30 1.17 -35.52
CA GLU A 62 -7.95 1.72 -35.58
C GLU A 62 -7.84 2.80 -36.68
N THR A 63 -8.46 2.56 -37.82
CA THR A 63 -8.52 3.51 -38.95
C THR A 63 -9.29 4.77 -38.57
N ASP A 64 -10.45 4.62 -37.91
CA ASP A 64 -11.29 5.74 -37.49
C ASP A 64 -10.57 6.62 -36.46
N VAL A 65 -9.94 6.01 -35.46
CA VAL A 65 -9.14 6.73 -34.45
C VAL A 65 -7.93 7.41 -35.11
N PHE A 66 -7.28 6.75 -36.09
CA PHE A 66 -6.19 7.35 -36.85
C PHE A 66 -6.68 8.60 -37.57
N ARG A 67 -7.76 8.51 -38.37
CA ARG A 67 -8.33 9.63 -39.14
C ARG A 67 -8.77 10.76 -38.24
N LEU A 68 -9.47 10.46 -37.13
CA LEU A 68 -9.91 11.48 -36.16
C LEU A 68 -8.75 12.39 -35.69
N VAL A 69 -7.56 11.83 -35.49
CA VAL A 69 -6.40 12.59 -35.01
C VAL A 69 -5.55 13.12 -36.17
N ASN A 70 -5.38 12.33 -37.24
CA ASN A 70 -4.57 12.70 -38.41
C ASN A 70 -5.24 13.81 -39.25
N ASP A 71 -6.57 13.88 -39.26
CA ASP A 71 -7.33 14.89 -40.01
C ASP A 71 -7.37 16.27 -39.36
N LEU A 72 -6.88 16.41 -38.14
CA LEU A 72 -6.79 17.71 -37.47
C LEU A 72 -6.04 18.75 -38.30
N PRO A 73 -6.34 20.05 -38.15
CA PRO A 73 -5.78 21.12 -38.97
C PRO A 73 -4.24 21.14 -38.93
N THR A 74 -3.61 21.31 -40.12
CA THR A 74 -2.14 21.40 -40.24
C THR A 74 -1.57 22.63 -39.50
N ALA A 75 -2.35 23.65 -39.27
CA ALA A 75 -1.94 24.82 -38.46
C ALA A 75 -1.47 24.46 -37.04
N LEU A 76 -1.91 23.32 -36.49
CA LEU A 76 -1.45 22.83 -35.18
C LEU A 76 -0.03 22.25 -35.21
N PHE A 77 0.54 22.03 -36.40
CA PHE A 77 1.83 21.33 -36.52
C PHE A 77 2.97 21.95 -35.70
N PRO A 78 3.19 23.29 -35.66
CA PRO A 78 4.29 23.84 -34.87
C PRO A 78 4.20 23.51 -33.38
N LEU A 79 2.99 23.58 -32.82
CA LEU A 79 2.74 23.23 -31.41
C LEU A 79 2.94 21.72 -31.16
N VAL A 80 2.38 20.89 -32.03
CA VAL A 80 2.52 19.44 -31.95
C VAL A 80 3.97 18.99 -32.12
N TRP A 81 4.73 19.66 -32.98
CA TRP A 81 6.16 19.39 -33.18
C TRP A 81 6.97 19.63 -31.88
N VAL A 82 6.71 20.71 -31.14
CA VAL A 82 7.37 21.01 -29.87
C VAL A 82 7.05 19.91 -28.83
N VAL A 83 5.77 19.56 -28.70
CA VAL A 83 5.32 18.51 -27.75
C VAL A 83 5.95 17.16 -28.09
N MET A 84 6.04 16.82 -29.36
CA MET A 84 6.61 15.56 -29.85
C MET A 84 8.05 15.36 -29.38
N GLN A 85 8.84 16.44 -29.23
CA GLN A 85 10.24 16.35 -28.79
C GLN A 85 10.37 15.72 -27.39
N ALA A 86 9.34 15.78 -26.55
CA ALA A 86 9.35 15.13 -25.22
C ALA A 86 9.46 13.58 -25.27
N GLY A 87 9.19 12.99 -26.44
CA GLY A 87 9.37 11.54 -26.68
C GLY A 87 10.71 11.17 -27.33
N ASN A 88 11.56 12.12 -27.62
CA ASN A 88 12.90 11.87 -28.19
C ASN A 88 13.83 11.32 -27.09
N LEU A 89 14.78 10.45 -27.48
CA LEU A 89 15.82 9.96 -26.56
C LEU A 89 16.61 11.13 -25.93
N LEU A 90 16.90 12.17 -26.70
CA LEU A 90 17.60 13.37 -26.20
C LEU A 90 16.81 14.08 -25.11
N ALA A 91 15.48 14.09 -25.14
CA ALA A 91 14.66 14.65 -24.06
C ALA A 91 14.80 13.83 -22.76
N GLY A 92 14.90 12.51 -22.85
CA GLY A 92 15.20 11.65 -21.71
C GLY A 92 16.56 11.95 -21.09
N MET A 93 17.58 12.13 -21.93
CA MET A 93 18.93 12.51 -21.49
C MET A 93 18.94 13.93 -20.88
N ALA A 94 18.24 14.88 -21.49
CA ALA A 94 18.11 16.24 -20.95
C ALA A 94 17.39 16.24 -19.59
N ALA A 95 16.31 15.48 -19.44
CA ALA A 95 15.63 15.31 -18.15
C ALA A 95 16.56 14.69 -17.10
N ALA A 96 17.39 13.71 -17.47
CA ALA A 96 18.41 13.13 -16.62
C ALA A 96 19.47 14.16 -16.21
N ALA A 97 19.95 14.99 -17.14
CA ALA A 97 20.90 16.05 -16.88
C ALA A 97 20.34 17.11 -15.91
N VAL A 98 19.08 17.52 -16.09
CA VAL A 98 18.39 18.44 -15.17
C VAL A 98 18.26 17.80 -13.77
N ALA A 99 17.91 16.52 -13.68
CA ALA A 99 17.86 15.80 -12.41
C ALA A 99 19.23 15.74 -11.72
N ALA A 100 20.33 15.52 -12.48
CA ALA A 100 21.68 15.52 -11.95
C ALA A 100 22.13 16.92 -11.48
N ALA A 101 21.83 17.95 -12.25
CA ALA A 101 22.12 19.36 -11.88
C ALA A 101 21.39 19.77 -10.59
N THR A 102 20.18 19.22 -10.34
CA THR A 102 19.42 19.41 -9.09
C THR A 102 19.83 18.43 -7.99
N ARG A 103 20.97 17.74 -8.13
CA ARG A 103 21.52 16.74 -7.19
C ARG A 103 20.63 15.54 -6.91
N ARG A 104 19.70 15.24 -7.81
CA ARG A 104 18.84 14.07 -7.72
C ARG A 104 19.43 12.91 -8.54
N TYR A 105 20.62 12.47 -8.17
CA TYR A 105 21.42 11.52 -8.97
C TYR A 105 20.71 10.21 -9.28
N TRP A 106 19.96 9.64 -8.32
CA TRP A 106 19.18 8.44 -8.58
C TRP A 106 18.08 8.64 -9.62
N LEU A 107 17.38 9.77 -9.58
CA LEU A 107 16.41 10.11 -10.61
C LEU A 107 17.09 10.26 -11.97
N ALA A 108 18.27 10.89 -12.01
CA ALA A 108 19.04 11.05 -13.22
C ALA A 108 19.42 9.70 -13.84
N VAL A 109 19.98 8.79 -13.06
CA VAL A 109 20.34 7.43 -13.51
C VAL A 109 19.11 6.68 -14.00
N ASN A 110 18.02 6.68 -13.24
CA ASN A 110 16.79 5.98 -13.60
C ASN A 110 16.16 6.53 -14.89
N LEU A 111 16.16 7.85 -15.10
CA LEU A 111 15.68 8.48 -16.33
C LEU A 111 16.54 8.10 -17.53
N ALA A 112 17.87 8.16 -17.40
CA ALA A 112 18.79 7.80 -18.47
C ALA A 112 18.64 6.32 -18.86
N VAL A 113 18.67 5.42 -17.87
CA VAL A 113 18.53 3.98 -18.09
C VAL A 113 17.18 3.64 -18.71
N ALA A 114 16.07 4.15 -18.14
CA ALA A 114 14.75 3.84 -18.67
C ALA A 114 14.54 4.36 -20.08
N SER A 115 15.02 5.58 -20.40
CA SER A 115 14.91 6.15 -21.75
C SER A 115 15.71 5.36 -22.76
N ALA A 116 16.95 5.00 -22.44
CA ALA A 116 17.82 4.22 -23.32
C ALA A 116 17.25 2.81 -23.54
N VAL A 117 16.83 2.12 -22.47
CA VAL A 117 16.27 0.77 -22.57
C VAL A 117 14.94 0.78 -23.33
N ALA A 118 14.05 1.76 -23.10
CA ALA A 118 12.80 1.88 -23.82
C ALA A 118 13.03 2.11 -25.31
N TRP A 119 13.99 2.95 -25.67
CA TRP A 119 14.36 3.20 -27.06
C TRP A 119 14.96 1.96 -27.75
N LEU A 120 15.92 1.28 -27.09
CA LEU A 120 16.55 0.06 -27.61
C LEU A 120 15.54 -1.08 -27.78
N LEU A 121 14.70 -1.31 -26.79
CA LEU A 121 13.67 -2.35 -26.86
C LEU A 121 12.62 -2.02 -27.94
N ALA A 122 12.30 -0.74 -28.15
CA ALA A 122 11.42 -0.36 -29.26
C ALA A 122 12.02 -0.71 -30.63
N LEU A 123 13.35 -0.59 -30.82
CA LEU A 123 14.03 -1.02 -32.05
C LEU A 123 13.97 -2.55 -32.21
N VAL A 124 14.21 -3.29 -31.12
CA VAL A 124 14.15 -4.76 -31.17
C VAL A 124 12.73 -5.23 -31.53
N VAL A 125 11.70 -4.70 -30.85
CA VAL A 125 10.30 -5.07 -31.12
C VAL A 125 9.89 -4.71 -32.55
N LYS A 126 10.35 -3.57 -33.09
CA LYS A 126 10.14 -3.19 -34.50
C LYS A 126 10.68 -4.26 -35.46
N GLY A 127 11.91 -4.71 -35.25
CA GLY A 127 12.52 -5.75 -36.07
C GLY A 127 11.82 -7.10 -35.98
N LEU A 128 11.27 -7.46 -34.78
CA LEU A 128 10.58 -8.73 -34.59
C LEU A 128 9.17 -8.76 -35.17
N VAL A 129 8.45 -7.64 -35.15
CA VAL A 129 7.04 -7.58 -35.61
C VAL A 129 6.93 -7.20 -37.07
N GLY A 130 7.77 -6.33 -37.56
CA GLY A 130 7.87 -6.00 -39.01
C GLY A 130 6.69 -5.20 -39.58
N ARG A 131 5.77 -4.64 -38.76
CA ARG A 131 4.59 -3.89 -39.24
C ARG A 131 5.01 -2.64 -40.04
N GLY A 132 4.37 -2.43 -41.19
CA GLY A 132 4.48 -1.22 -41.99
C GLY A 132 3.94 0.02 -41.27
N ARG A 133 4.13 1.18 -41.87
CA ARG A 133 3.63 2.47 -41.40
C ARG A 133 2.29 2.82 -42.03
N PRO A 134 1.58 3.90 -41.56
CA PRO A 134 0.34 4.33 -42.20
C PRO A 134 0.33 4.43 -43.69
N PRO A 135 1.38 4.95 -44.40
CA PRO A 135 1.40 4.96 -45.86
C PRO A 135 1.42 3.60 -46.52
N ASP A 136 1.92 2.57 -45.81
CA ASP A 136 1.99 1.21 -46.35
C ASP A 136 0.69 0.42 -46.12
N LEU A 137 -0.21 0.94 -45.25
CA LEU A 137 -1.37 0.20 -44.71
C LEU A 137 -2.70 0.92 -44.92
N LEU A 138 -2.70 2.23 -45.18
CA LEU A 138 -3.90 3.05 -45.35
C LEU A 138 -3.84 3.88 -46.61
N ASP A 139 -4.99 4.11 -47.24
CA ASP A 139 -5.12 5.00 -48.38
C ASP A 139 -5.09 6.47 -47.90
N ASP A 140 -4.25 7.28 -48.54
CA ASP A 140 -4.14 8.73 -48.39
C ASP A 140 -4.00 9.28 -46.96
N PRO A 141 -3.06 8.78 -46.14
CA PRO A 141 -2.80 9.37 -44.84
C PRO A 141 -2.15 10.75 -44.98
N LYS A 142 -2.54 11.73 -44.17
CA LYS A 142 -1.90 13.06 -44.18
C LYS A 142 -0.51 12.96 -43.50
N LEU A 143 0.52 12.97 -44.35
CA LEU A 143 1.91 12.97 -43.89
C LEU A 143 2.38 14.39 -43.63
N ARG A 144 2.84 14.67 -42.42
CA ARG A 144 3.43 15.95 -42.04
C ARG A 144 4.94 15.85 -41.90
N PRO A 145 5.67 16.98 -41.91
CA PRO A 145 7.10 16.96 -41.58
C PRO A 145 7.33 16.19 -40.26
N ALA A 146 8.42 15.40 -40.20
CA ALA A 146 8.72 14.45 -39.13
C ALA A 146 7.91 13.14 -39.13
N ALA A 147 7.10 12.84 -40.16
CA ALA A 147 6.72 11.47 -40.45
C ALA A 147 7.98 10.66 -40.72
N ALA A 148 8.21 9.59 -39.98
CA ALA A 148 9.41 8.78 -40.11
C ALA A 148 9.22 7.66 -41.15
N SER A 149 10.30 7.16 -41.73
CA SER A 149 10.33 5.99 -42.61
C SER A 149 10.64 4.70 -41.84
N GLY A 150 10.47 3.55 -42.49
CA GLY A 150 10.76 2.22 -41.93
C GLY A 150 9.62 1.62 -41.14
N LEU A 151 9.89 0.70 -40.19
CA LEU A 151 8.90 -0.06 -39.49
C LEU A 151 8.05 0.77 -38.47
N GLY A 152 6.75 0.44 -38.38
CA GLY A 152 5.76 1.15 -37.55
C GLY A 152 5.71 0.72 -36.08
N TYR A 153 5.47 -0.55 -35.87
CA TYR A 153 5.22 -1.07 -34.50
C TYR A 153 6.54 -1.42 -33.77
N VAL A 154 6.79 -0.93 -32.59
CA VAL A 154 6.06 -0.02 -31.70
C VAL A 154 6.57 1.43 -31.85
N SER A 155 5.82 2.43 -31.38
CA SER A 155 6.28 3.82 -31.40
C SER A 155 7.38 4.07 -30.34
N GLY A 156 8.59 4.36 -30.77
CA GLY A 156 9.74 4.68 -29.90
C GLY A 156 9.52 5.98 -29.09
N HIS A 157 8.92 7.02 -29.67
CA HIS A 157 8.59 8.27 -28.97
C HIS A 157 7.58 8.03 -27.85
N ALA A 158 6.55 7.21 -28.08
CA ALA A 158 5.59 6.84 -27.06
C ALA A 158 6.27 6.06 -25.91
N ALA A 159 7.17 5.12 -26.26
CA ALA A 159 7.90 4.33 -25.26
C ALA A 159 8.77 5.23 -24.36
N VAL A 160 9.56 6.13 -24.95
CA VAL A 160 10.43 7.03 -24.17
C VAL A 160 9.60 8.01 -23.32
N ALA A 161 8.58 8.66 -23.89
CA ALA A 161 7.75 9.62 -23.14
C ALA A 161 7.06 8.98 -21.93
N VAL A 162 6.49 7.78 -22.10
CA VAL A 162 5.82 7.07 -21.02
C VAL A 162 6.82 6.52 -19.99
N ALA A 163 8.01 6.08 -20.43
CA ALA A 163 9.09 5.69 -19.51
C ALA A 163 9.52 6.87 -18.62
N ILE A 164 9.75 8.05 -19.21
CA ILE A 164 10.08 9.28 -18.47
C ILE A 164 8.97 9.62 -17.47
N ALA A 165 7.70 9.61 -17.90
CA ALA A 165 6.55 9.90 -17.05
C ALA A 165 6.44 8.91 -15.88
N THR A 166 6.67 7.63 -16.13
CA THR A 166 6.67 6.57 -15.10
C THR A 166 7.76 6.80 -14.08
N ILE A 167 9.01 6.99 -14.52
CA ILE A 167 10.17 7.19 -13.65
C ILE A 167 10.06 8.48 -12.83
N ALA A 168 9.59 9.57 -13.43
CA ALA A 168 9.48 10.85 -12.73
C ALA A 168 8.31 10.90 -11.72
N SER A 169 7.26 10.11 -11.93
CA SER A 169 6.01 10.18 -11.15
C SER A 169 6.19 10.12 -9.63
N PRO A 170 7.02 9.24 -9.03
CA PRO A 170 7.23 9.19 -7.58
C PRO A 170 7.94 10.43 -7.01
N TYR A 171 8.69 11.15 -7.83
CA TYR A 171 9.47 12.33 -7.43
C TYR A 171 8.69 13.64 -7.55
N LEU A 172 7.48 13.60 -8.13
CA LEU A 172 6.70 14.77 -8.49
C LEU A 172 5.44 14.91 -7.63
N GLY A 173 5.14 16.14 -7.23
CA GLY A 173 3.84 16.49 -6.64
C GLY A 173 2.69 16.32 -7.64
N ARG A 174 1.44 16.34 -7.12
CA ARG A 174 0.23 16.03 -7.92
C ARG A 174 0.11 16.86 -9.21
N ARG A 175 0.39 18.18 -9.15
CA ARG A 175 0.29 19.06 -10.33
C ARG A 175 1.34 18.71 -11.37
N ALA A 176 2.62 18.63 -10.99
CA ALA A 176 3.72 18.30 -11.90
C ALA A 176 3.55 16.90 -12.51
N ARG A 177 3.08 15.93 -11.75
CA ARG A 177 2.76 14.59 -12.25
C ARG A 177 1.67 14.61 -13.32
N ARG A 178 0.59 15.40 -13.12
CA ARG A 178 -0.43 15.57 -14.17
C ARG A 178 0.17 16.14 -15.44
N VAL A 179 0.99 17.20 -15.32
CA VAL A 179 1.67 17.82 -16.47
C VAL A 179 2.50 16.81 -17.24
N VAL A 180 3.35 16.03 -16.56
CA VAL A 180 4.20 15.04 -17.19
C VAL A 180 3.39 13.94 -17.89
N TRP A 181 2.33 13.44 -17.29
CA TRP A 181 1.45 12.44 -17.93
C TRP A 181 0.64 13.03 -19.09
N THR A 182 0.16 14.27 -18.98
CA THR A 182 -0.49 14.98 -20.10
C THR A 182 0.50 15.15 -21.27
N LEU A 183 1.73 15.54 -20.99
CA LEU A 183 2.78 15.68 -22.00
C LEU A 183 3.08 14.33 -22.67
N ALA A 184 3.20 13.24 -21.92
CA ALA A 184 3.38 11.91 -22.47
C ALA A 184 2.20 11.49 -23.36
N PHE A 185 0.95 11.73 -22.94
CA PHE A 185 -0.24 11.47 -23.74
C PHE A 185 -0.25 12.29 -25.05
N LEU A 186 0.02 13.59 -24.96
CA LEU A 186 0.10 14.46 -26.14
C LEU A 186 1.24 14.06 -27.09
N THR A 187 2.37 13.60 -26.54
CA THR A 187 3.45 13.03 -27.34
C THR A 187 2.99 11.76 -28.08
N CYS A 188 2.24 10.89 -27.42
CA CYS A 188 1.62 9.73 -28.05
C CYS A 188 0.68 10.14 -29.20
N ALA A 189 -0.23 11.06 -28.95
CA ALA A 189 -1.16 11.57 -29.96
C ALA A 189 -0.45 12.28 -31.13
N SER A 190 0.66 12.97 -30.87
CA SER A 190 1.46 13.65 -31.89
C SER A 190 1.99 12.69 -32.99
N ARG A 191 2.27 11.43 -32.59
CA ARG A 191 2.80 10.43 -33.56
C ARG A 191 1.73 9.95 -34.54
N VAL A 192 0.46 9.92 -34.12
CA VAL A 192 -0.69 9.66 -34.99
C VAL A 192 -0.98 10.88 -35.83
N TYR A 193 -0.96 12.08 -35.23
CA TYR A 193 -1.23 13.34 -35.92
C TYR A 193 -0.29 13.59 -37.13
N VAL A 194 1.02 13.32 -36.98
CA VAL A 194 1.97 13.51 -38.08
C VAL A 194 1.93 12.38 -39.13
N GLY A 195 1.11 11.34 -38.95
CA GLY A 195 1.02 10.20 -39.85
C GLY A 195 2.19 9.21 -39.73
N ALA A 196 2.93 9.25 -38.61
CA ALA A 196 4.10 8.39 -38.42
C ALA A 196 3.76 7.00 -37.87
N HIS A 197 2.67 6.87 -37.13
CA HIS A 197 2.28 5.64 -36.45
C HIS A 197 0.77 5.46 -36.42
N LEU A 198 0.30 4.23 -36.42
CA LEU A 198 -1.08 3.86 -36.14
C LEU A 198 -1.34 3.86 -34.64
N PRO A 199 -2.62 3.96 -34.19
CA PRO A 199 -2.99 3.92 -32.77
C PRO A 199 -2.41 2.74 -32.01
N LEU A 200 -2.43 1.52 -32.53
CA LEU A 200 -1.89 0.34 -31.87
C LEU A 200 -0.36 0.38 -31.73
N ASP A 201 0.36 1.03 -32.65
CA ASP A 201 1.81 1.24 -32.54
C ASP A 201 2.14 2.11 -31.32
N VAL A 202 1.28 3.10 -31.08
CA VAL A 202 1.40 4.03 -29.93
C VAL A 202 1.01 3.34 -28.63
N VAL A 203 -0.04 2.54 -28.62
CA VAL A 203 -0.46 1.74 -27.44
C VAL A 203 0.64 0.75 -27.07
N GLY A 204 1.18 0.02 -28.03
CA GLY A 204 2.30 -0.90 -27.80
C GLY A 204 3.55 -0.19 -27.27
N GLY A 205 3.89 0.99 -27.86
CA GLY A 205 5.00 1.83 -27.40
C GLY A 205 4.78 2.35 -25.97
N ALA A 206 3.59 2.85 -25.66
CA ALA A 206 3.24 3.30 -24.32
C ALA A 206 3.31 2.15 -23.27
N ALA A 207 2.82 0.97 -23.62
CA ALA A 207 2.90 -0.22 -22.77
C ALA A 207 4.36 -0.64 -22.54
N LEU A 208 5.19 -0.63 -23.59
CA LEU A 208 6.62 -0.91 -23.48
C LEU A 208 7.31 0.09 -22.53
N GLY A 209 7.09 1.39 -22.73
CA GLY A 209 7.67 2.43 -21.87
C GLY A 209 7.21 2.33 -20.42
N TRP A 210 5.93 2.03 -20.19
CA TRP A 210 5.38 1.80 -18.85
C TRP A 210 6.02 0.56 -18.20
N GLY A 211 6.14 -0.54 -18.94
CA GLY A 211 6.81 -1.76 -18.49
C GLY A 211 8.28 -1.52 -18.12
N VAL A 212 9.04 -0.84 -18.98
CA VAL A 212 10.44 -0.49 -18.71
C VAL A 212 10.59 0.38 -17.48
N GLY A 213 9.82 1.47 -17.37
CA GLY A 213 9.86 2.35 -16.20
C GLY A 213 9.52 1.62 -14.91
N THR A 214 8.52 0.74 -14.97
CA THR A 214 8.12 -0.09 -13.81
C THR A 214 9.19 -1.13 -13.45
N LEU A 215 9.82 -1.75 -14.44
CA LEU A 215 10.93 -2.69 -14.23
C LEU A 215 12.13 -2.00 -13.57
N VAL A 216 12.47 -0.80 -14.02
CA VAL A 216 13.54 0.02 -13.42
C VAL A 216 13.19 0.32 -11.95
N HIS A 217 11.94 0.66 -11.63
CA HIS A 217 11.50 0.82 -10.22
C HIS A 217 11.63 -0.47 -9.40
N LEU A 218 11.33 -1.63 -9.97
CA LEU A 218 11.49 -2.92 -9.29
C LEU A 218 12.96 -3.29 -9.05
N LEU A 219 13.84 -2.96 -9.99
CA LEU A 219 15.27 -3.30 -9.91
C LEU A 219 16.04 -2.29 -9.04
N LEU A 220 15.88 -1.00 -9.31
CA LEU A 220 16.66 0.07 -8.70
C LEU A 220 15.93 0.75 -7.52
N GLY A 221 14.63 0.49 -7.35
CA GLY A 221 13.78 1.14 -6.36
C GLY A 221 13.27 2.51 -6.84
N ALA A 222 12.16 2.94 -6.25
CA ALA A 222 11.61 4.28 -6.42
C ALA A 222 11.47 4.92 -5.03
N PRO A 223 11.55 6.27 -4.90
CA PRO A 223 11.23 6.90 -3.65
C PRO A 223 9.75 6.65 -3.34
N GLY A 224 9.53 5.65 -2.55
CA GLY A 224 8.30 5.49 -1.79
C GLY A 224 8.62 6.07 -0.45
N GLY A 225 8.41 7.36 -0.32
CA GLY A 225 8.85 8.05 0.86
C GLY A 225 8.20 7.47 2.10
N ARG A 226 8.90 6.58 2.82
CA ARG A 226 8.67 6.58 4.26
C ARG A 226 8.97 8.00 4.69
N PRO A 227 7.99 8.74 5.20
CA PRO A 227 8.25 10.06 5.73
C PRO A 227 9.32 9.92 6.81
N ASP A 228 10.32 10.76 6.78
CA ASP A 228 11.27 10.90 7.87
C ASP A 228 10.63 11.65 9.04
N ALA A 229 11.27 11.60 10.20
CA ALA A 229 10.80 12.29 11.42
C ALA A 229 10.56 13.79 11.19
N GLY A 230 11.45 14.46 10.45
CA GLY A 230 11.30 15.87 10.13
C GLY A 230 10.10 16.19 9.23
N THR A 231 9.77 15.25 8.32
CA THR A 231 8.59 15.35 7.47
C THR A 231 7.30 15.18 8.28
N VAL A 232 7.30 14.27 9.25
CA VAL A 232 6.16 14.06 10.18
C VAL A 232 5.98 15.30 11.08
N ALA A 233 7.06 15.83 11.64
CA ALA A 233 7.02 17.02 12.49
C ALA A 233 6.43 18.23 11.73
N ARG A 234 6.87 18.46 10.47
CA ARG A 234 6.27 19.52 9.64
C ARG A 234 4.80 19.27 9.32
N ALA A 235 4.40 18.01 9.14
CA ALA A 235 2.99 17.67 8.91
C ALA A 235 2.13 18.01 10.12
N LEU A 236 2.59 17.65 11.32
CA LEU A 236 1.92 17.93 12.59
C LEU A 236 1.85 19.45 12.86
N ALA A 237 2.94 20.16 12.65
CA ALA A 237 2.97 21.63 12.77
C ALA A 237 1.97 22.32 11.82
N GLY A 238 1.77 21.78 10.61
CA GLY A 238 0.76 22.27 9.67
C GLY A 238 -0.70 22.14 10.17
N TYR A 239 -0.92 21.33 11.20
CA TYR A 239 -2.20 21.17 11.91
C TYR A 239 -2.18 21.83 13.31
N GLY A 240 -1.17 22.63 13.64
CA GLY A 240 -1.03 23.29 14.93
C GLY A 240 -0.56 22.38 16.08
N ILE A 241 0.04 21.22 15.75
CA ILE A 241 0.61 20.29 16.74
C ILE A 241 2.14 20.43 16.69
N ASP A 242 2.67 21.22 17.60
CA ASP A 242 4.13 21.40 17.74
C ASP A 242 4.74 20.22 18.50
N THR A 243 5.79 19.64 17.95
CA THR A 243 6.46 18.46 18.50
C THR A 243 7.94 18.76 18.79
N VAL A 244 8.42 18.30 19.94
CA VAL A 244 9.84 18.40 20.35
C VAL A 244 10.64 17.17 19.94
N GLU A 245 9.97 16.03 19.79
CA GLU A 245 10.60 14.77 19.42
C GLU A 245 9.66 14.00 18.50
N VAL A 246 10.23 13.38 17.45
CA VAL A 246 9.53 12.44 16.55
C VAL A 246 10.47 11.28 16.26
N THR A 247 10.08 10.08 16.69
CA THR A 247 10.87 8.85 16.52
C THR A 247 10.08 7.79 15.77
N PRO A 248 10.68 7.05 14.82
CA PRO A 248 9.99 5.99 14.11
C PRO A 248 9.72 4.80 15.05
N LEU A 249 8.48 4.28 14.97
CA LEU A 249 8.10 3.04 15.64
C LEU A 249 8.27 1.87 14.65
N GLY A 250 8.98 0.82 15.10
CA GLY A 250 9.05 -0.46 14.39
C GLY A 250 7.70 -1.19 14.44
N GLY A 251 7.59 -2.32 13.72
CA GLY A 251 6.41 -3.19 13.80
C GLY A 251 6.23 -4.04 12.55
N ARG A 252 5.43 -5.12 12.66
CA ARG A 252 5.13 -6.09 11.58
C ARG A 252 4.63 -5.44 10.29
N ASP A 253 3.83 -4.38 10.42
CA ASP A 253 3.20 -3.67 9.31
C ASP A 253 3.91 -2.38 8.89
N ALA A 254 5.17 -2.20 9.28
CA ALA A 254 5.99 -1.05 8.87
C ALA A 254 6.08 -0.85 7.34
N ARG A 255 5.70 -1.88 6.54
CA ARG A 255 5.59 -1.79 5.08
C ARG A 255 4.26 -1.19 4.62
N ARG A 256 3.21 -1.22 5.47
CA ARG A 256 1.85 -0.78 5.13
C ARG A 256 1.56 0.65 5.53
N ALA A 257 1.99 1.05 6.72
CA ALA A 257 1.90 2.41 7.23
C ALA A 257 3.21 2.77 7.94
N ALA A 258 3.65 4.00 7.83
CA ALA A 258 4.75 4.51 8.63
C ALA A 258 4.18 4.94 9.99
N ARG A 259 4.74 4.42 11.07
CA ARG A 259 4.31 4.67 12.44
C ARG A 259 5.41 5.42 13.19
N PHE A 260 5.01 6.43 13.96
CA PHE A 260 5.93 7.26 14.74
C PHE A 260 5.37 7.48 16.12
N ARG A 261 6.27 7.62 17.09
CA ARG A 261 6.00 8.27 18.35
C ARG A 261 6.39 9.74 18.20
N ALA A 262 5.51 10.63 18.60
CA ALA A 262 5.80 12.05 18.70
C ALA A 262 5.55 12.53 20.12
N VAL A 263 6.33 13.51 20.59
CA VAL A 263 6.11 14.17 21.87
C VAL A 263 5.81 15.64 21.57
N THR A 264 4.67 16.13 22.03
CA THR A 264 4.30 17.53 21.85
C THR A 264 5.15 18.46 22.72
N ALA A 265 5.11 19.75 22.42
CA ALA A 265 5.77 20.77 23.27
C ALA A 265 5.23 20.76 24.73
N ALA A 266 3.99 20.30 24.95
CA ALA A 266 3.41 20.11 26.28
C ALA A 266 3.80 18.78 26.96
N GLY A 267 4.68 17.97 26.33
CA GLY A 267 5.11 16.67 26.85
C GLY A 267 4.15 15.52 26.61
N GLU A 268 3.05 15.72 25.86
CA GLU A 268 2.09 14.65 25.58
C GLU A 268 2.62 13.68 24.53
N PRO A 269 2.65 12.34 24.80
CA PRO A 269 3.06 11.35 23.82
C PRO A 269 1.92 11.06 22.84
N LEU A 270 2.24 11.09 21.56
CA LEU A 270 1.33 10.82 20.45
C LEU A 270 1.80 9.62 19.63
N PHE A 271 0.86 8.82 19.17
CA PHE A 271 1.03 7.84 18.11
C PHE A 271 0.62 8.48 16.78
N VAL A 272 1.51 8.43 15.79
CA VAL A 272 1.30 9.01 14.46
C VAL A 272 1.40 7.92 13.41
N LYS A 273 0.33 7.73 12.65
CA LYS A 273 0.24 6.75 11.56
C LYS A 273 0.08 7.49 10.23
N LEU A 274 1.00 7.22 9.31
CA LEU A 274 0.96 7.73 7.95
C LEU A 274 0.70 6.60 6.98
N VAL A 275 -0.41 6.69 6.25
CA VAL A 275 -0.81 5.74 5.20
C VAL A 275 -0.43 6.33 3.85
N PRO A 276 0.57 5.77 3.14
CA PRO A 276 1.00 6.29 1.85
C PRO A 276 -0.09 6.08 0.78
N ARG A 277 -0.20 7.04 -0.13
CA ARG A 277 -1.14 6.95 -1.26
C ARG A 277 -0.83 5.76 -2.19
N GLU A 278 0.44 5.43 -2.35
CA GLU A 278 0.92 4.37 -3.25
C GLU A 278 0.43 2.96 -2.84
N ARG A 279 -0.01 2.79 -1.59
CA ARG A 279 -0.62 1.54 -1.12
C ARG A 279 -1.87 1.18 -1.92
N ARG A 280 -2.65 2.18 -2.36
CA ARG A 280 -3.89 1.99 -3.10
C ARG A 280 -3.73 1.17 -4.39
N ASP A 281 -2.65 1.41 -5.14
CA ASP A 281 -2.46 0.76 -6.43
C ASP A 281 -2.15 -0.74 -6.27
N GLY A 282 -1.37 -1.10 -5.24
CA GLY A 282 -1.10 -2.49 -4.91
C GLY A 282 -2.33 -3.24 -4.37
N ASP A 283 -3.14 -2.57 -3.55
CA ASP A 283 -4.37 -3.14 -2.99
C ASP A 283 -5.46 -3.27 -4.06
N LEU A 284 -5.58 -2.31 -4.98
CA LEU A 284 -6.51 -2.38 -6.12
C LEU A 284 -6.18 -3.57 -7.02
N ALA A 285 -4.92 -3.70 -7.39
CA ALA A 285 -4.46 -4.77 -8.25
C ALA A 285 -4.63 -6.15 -7.59
N TYR A 286 -4.33 -6.28 -6.29
CA TYR A 286 -4.59 -7.51 -5.53
C TYR A 286 -6.08 -7.85 -5.47
N ARG A 287 -6.97 -6.86 -5.34
CA ARG A 287 -8.42 -7.08 -5.34
C ARG A 287 -8.94 -7.46 -6.72
N VAL A 288 -8.48 -6.79 -7.79
CA VAL A 288 -8.83 -7.16 -9.17
C VAL A 288 -8.36 -8.58 -9.47
N TRP A 289 -7.12 -8.93 -9.12
CA TRP A 289 -6.62 -10.30 -9.26
C TRP A 289 -7.46 -11.30 -8.46
N ARG A 290 -7.85 -10.94 -7.25
CA ARG A 290 -8.69 -11.76 -6.38
C ARG A 290 -10.13 -11.90 -6.89
N LEU A 291 -10.70 -10.87 -7.50
CA LEU A 291 -12.00 -10.93 -8.18
C LEU A 291 -11.95 -11.86 -9.40
N LEU A 292 -10.85 -11.78 -10.18
CA LEU A 292 -10.68 -12.61 -11.38
C LEU A 292 -10.39 -14.08 -11.04
N THR A 293 -9.72 -14.35 -9.92
CA THR A 293 -9.31 -15.73 -9.53
C THR A 293 -10.29 -16.44 -8.60
N ARG A 294 -11.25 -15.73 -8.00
CA ARG A 294 -12.26 -16.30 -7.08
C ARG A 294 -13.66 -16.14 -7.63
N LYS A 295 -14.14 -17.13 -8.36
CA LYS A 295 -15.57 -17.28 -8.67
C LYS A 295 -16.37 -17.39 -7.35
N GLY A 296 -17.23 -16.40 -7.05
CA GLY A 296 -18.41 -16.58 -6.22
C GLY A 296 -18.28 -16.50 -4.70
N ARG A 297 -17.28 -15.83 -4.11
CA ARG A 297 -17.29 -15.51 -2.67
C ARG A 297 -17.45 -14.00 -2.46
N SER A 298 -18.66 -13.59 -2.09
CA SER A 298 -18.93 -12.24 -1.60
C SER A 298 -18.05 -11.97 -0.37
N ASP A 299 -17.17 -10.99 -0.48
CA ASP A 299 -16.33 -10.48 0.62
C ASP A 299 -17.21 -9.57 1.50
N GLN A 300 -18.24 -10.15 2.12
CA GLN A 300 -19.10 -9.44 3.07
C GLN A 300 -18.27 -9.09 4.29
N GLY A 301 -17.87 -7.82 4.39
CA GLY A 301 -17.17 -7.28 5.56
C GLY A 301 -15.84 -6.58 5.31
N ARG A 302 -15.26 -6.64 4.09
CA ARG A 302 -14.10 -5.80 3.80
C ARG A 302 -14.54 -4.46 3.19
N PRO A 303 -13.99 -3.35 3.76
CA PRO A 303 -14.34 -2.02 3.29
C PRO A 303 -13.97 -1.79 1.83
N PRO A 304 -14.68 -0.89 1.14
CA PRO A 304 -14.36 -0.45 -0.21
C PRO A 304 -12.94 0.11 -0.28
N ILE A 305 -12.41 0.24 -1.51
CA ILE A 305 -11.06 0.81 -1.76
C ILE A 305 -11.15 2.33 -1.51
N ASP A 306 -11.00 2.71 -0.26
CA ASP A 306 -10.99 4.11 0.11
C ASP A 306 -9.63 4.75 -0.22
N PRO A 307 -9.58 6.01 -0.65
CA PRO A 307 -8.36 6.81 -0.65
C PRO A 307 -7.67 6.76 0.73
N ALA A 308 -6.35 6.91 0.78
CA ALA A 308 -5.59 6.80 2.02
C ALA A 308 -6.07 7.77 3.12
N ASP A 309 -6.56 8.94 2.72
CA ASP A 309 -7.21 9.92 3.59
C ASP A 309 -8.54 9.42 4.15
N GLN A 310 -9.41 8.85 3.31
CA GLN A 310 -10.68 8.28 3.76
C GLN A 310 -10.47 7.02 4.63
N GLN A 311 -9.42 6.26 4.36
CA GLN A 311 -9.08 5.11 5.21
C GLN A 311 -8.77 5.53 6.64
N VAL A 312 -7.94 6.57 6.84
CA VAL A 312 -7.61 7.06 8.19
C VAL A 312 -8.81 7.77 8.84
N GLU A 313 -9.63 8.48 8.07
CA GLU A 313 -10.87 9.10 8.56
C GLU A 313 -11.86 8.03 9.05
N ARG A 314 -12.00 6.92 8.31
CA ARG A 314 -12.84 5.80 8.73
C ARG A 314 -12.27 5.08 9.96
N GLU A 315 -10.96 4.84 10.01
CA GLU A 315 -10.30 4.28 11.20
C GLU A 315 -10.55 5.16 12.43
N ALA A 316 -10.41 6.48 12.28
CA ALA A 316 -10.71 7.44 13.33
C ALA A 316 -12.19 7.42 13.74
N TYR A 317 -13.11 7.40 12.77
CA TYR A 317 -14.55 7.33 13.02
C TYR A 317 -14.92 6.08 13.84
N LEU A 318 -14.41 4.91 13.45
CA LEU A 318 -14.66 3.66 14.16
C LEU A 318 -14.05 3.65 15.55
N GLY A 319 -12.86 4.23 15.72
CA GLY A 319 -12.26 4.42 17.04
C GLY A 319 -13.10 5.34 17.93
N LEU A 320 -13.64 6.45 17.40
CA LEU A 320 -14.53 7.35 18.12
C LEU A 320 -15.85 6.68 18.50
N LEU A 321 -16.44 5.88 17.59
CA LEU A 321 -17.66 5.14 17.84
C LEU A 321 -17.46 4.08 18.93
N ALA A 322 -16.34 3.36 18.87
CA ALA A 322 -15.95 2.40 19.92
C ALA A 322 -15.76 3.08 21.27
N ALA A 323 -15.06 4.23 21.31
CA ALA A 323 -14.89 5.02 22.53
C ALA A 323 -16.24 5.50 23.12
N ALA A 324 -17.14 5.99 22.27
CA ALA A 324 -18.49 6.42 22.67
C ALA A 324 -19.34 5.26 23.25
N SER A 325 -19.01 4.02 22.86
CA SER A 325 -19.64 2.79 23.37
C SER A 325 -18.93 2.20 24.59
N GLY A 326 -17.99 2.93 25.20
CA GLY A 326 -17.28 2.53 26.43
C GLY A 326 -16.15 1.51 26.20
N VAL A 327 -15.70 1.30 24.95
CA VAL A 327 -14.55 0.47 24.63
C VAL A 327 -13.26 1.26 24.89
N ARG A 328 -12.27 0.65 25.54
CA ARG A 328 -10.94 1.26 25.70
C ARG A 328 -10.19 1.26 24.38
N VAL A 329 -10.10 2.42 23.75
CA VAL A 329 -9.39 2.68 22.51
C VAL A 329 -8.58 3.96 22.60
N PRO A 330 -7.46 4.12 21.88
CA PRO A 330 -6.67 5.33 21.89
C PRO A 330 -7.50 6.56 21.48
N ARG A 331 -7.39 7.65 22.23
CA ARG A 331 -8.08 8.89 21.89
C ARG A 331 -7.57 9.45 20.58
N VAL A 332 -8.45 9.63 19.60
CA VAL A 332 -8.15 10.28 18.33
C VAL A 332 -7.94 11.78 18.57
N VAL A 333 -6.80 12.29 18.09
CA VAL A 333 -6.43 13.72 18.14
C VAL A 333 -6.68 14.36 16.79
N LEU A 334 -6.31 13.67 15.69
CA LEU A 334 -6.43 14.19 14.33
C LEU A 334 -6.56 13.03 13.35
N ALA A 335 -7.45 13.17 12.38
CA ALA A 335 -7.47 12.38 11.16
C ALA A 335 -7.55 13.32 9.96
N GLY A 336 -6.68 13.15 8.97
CA GLY A 336 -6.62 14.09 7.86
C GLY A 336 -5.65 13.67 6.75
N ARG A 337 -5.31 14.65 5.93
CA ARG A 337 -4.44 14.47 4.75
C ARG A 337 -3.04 14.96 5.01
N TYR A 338 -2.08 14.22 4.48
CA TYR A 338 -0.71 14.65 4.44
C TYR A 338 -0.18 14.68 3.00
N GLY A 339 0.44 15.81 2.61
CA GLY A 339 1.06 15.98 1.30
C GLY A 339 0.11 15.74 0.13
N SER A 340 0.51 14.94 -0.86
CA SER A 340 -0.22 14.74 -2.12
C SER A 340 -1.36 13.71 -2.06
N GLY A 341 -1.88 13.37 -0.86
CA GLY A 341 -3.03 12.48 -0.69
C GLY A 341 -2.73 11.23 0.13
N SER A 342 -1.69 11.23 0.95
CA SER A 342 -1.48 10.27 2.03
C SER A 342 -2.40 10.58 3.21
N GLY A 343 -2.82 9.55 3.95
CA GLY A 343 -3.60 9.72 5.17
C GLY A 343 -2.70 9.94 6.39
N LEU A 344 -3.12 10.79 7.30
CA LEU A 344 -2.49 11.07 8.59
C LEU A 344 -3.49 10.79 9.71
N LEU A 345 -3.17 9.86 10.60
CA LEU A 345 -3.91 9.60 11.84
C LEU A 345 -2.99 9.90 13.02
N VAL A 346 -3.49 10.69 13.96
CA VAL A 346 -2.81 11.01 15.20
C VAL A 346 -3.72 10.60 16.37
N GLN A 347 -3.17 9.82 17.27
CA GLN A 347 -3.85 9.35 18.46
C GLN A 347 -2.97 9.59 19.69
N ARG A 348 -3.54 9.67 20.89
CA ARG A 348 -2.73 9.59 22.12
C ARG A 348 -2.06 8.23 22.17
N LEU A 349 -0.78 8.22 22.49
CA LEU A 349 -0.05 6.97 22.67
C LEU A 349 -0.51 6.31 23.96
N VAL A 350 -0.97 5.06 23.86
CA VAL A 350 -1.25 4.24 25.03
C VAL A 350 0.09 3.80 25.63
N PRO A 351 0.37 4.13 26.90
CA PRO A 351 1.57 3.61 27.56
C PRO A 351 1.41 2.11 27.75
N GLY A 352 2.40 1.33 27.38
CA GLY A 352 2.34 -0.13 27.51
C GLY A 352 2.89 -0.88 26.30
N ARG A 353 2.65 -2.19 26.29
CA ARG A 353 3.10 -3.12 25.24
C ARG A 353 1.95 -4.00 24.79
N SER A 354 2.00 -4.45 23.54
CA SER A 354 1.03 -5.41 23.02
C SER A 354 1.12 -6.76 23.74
N LEU A 355 0.02 -7.52 23.76
CA LEU A 355 0.04 -8.91 24.26
C LEU A 355 1.01 -9.80 23.50
N GLU A 356 1.37 -9.42 22.28
CA GLU A 356 2.41 -10.10 21.49
C GLU A 356 3.81 -9.89 22.06
N GLU A 357 4.09 -8.69 22.62
CA GLU A 357 5.41 -8.29 23.09
C GLU A 357 5.64 -8.56 24.58
N ARG A 358 4.55 -8.75 25.38
CA ARG A 358 4.66 -9.05 26.81
C ARG A 358 5.06 -10.49 27.05
N ASP A 359 5.81 -10.70 28.14
CA ASP A 359 6.07 -12.05 28.63
C ASP A 359 4.73 -12.67 29.12
N PRO A 360 4.40 -13.90 28.72
CA PRO A 360 3.21 -14.60 29.21
C PRO A 360 3.09 -14.70 30.73
N ALA A 361 4.22 -14.76 31.43
CA ALA A 361 4.26 -14.81 32.89
C ALA A 361 3.88 -13.49 33.56
N GLU A 362 4.06 -12.36 32.86
CA GLU A 362 3.75 -11.02 33.38
C GLU A 362 2.28 -10.61 33.14
N VAL A 363 1.53 -11.35 32.32
CA VAL A 363 0.15 -11.04 32.00
C VAL A 363 -0.78 -11.75 32.97
N ALA A 364 -1.53 -11.00 33.78
CA ALA A 364 -2.50 -11.55 34.72
C ALA A 364 -3.73 -12.13 34.00
N ASP A 365 -4.36 -13.14 34.55
CA ASP A 365 -5.61 -13.70 34.02
C ASP A 365 -6.75 -12.68 34.00
N ALA A 366 -6.76 -11.74 34.94
CA ALA A 366 -7.67 -10.61 34.94
C ALA A 366 -7.54 -9.73 33.69
N THR A 367 -6.34 -9.56 33.17
CA THR A 367 -6.08 -8.82 31.92
C THR A 367 -6.67 -9.55 30.71
N LEU A 368 -6.54 -10.89 30.65
CA LEU A 368 -7.16 -11.68 29.59
C LEU A 368 -8.69 -11.60 29.65
N LEU A 369 -9.28 -11.71 30.86
CA LEU A 369 -10.70 -11.55 31.07
C LEU A 369 -11.19 -10.15 30.67
N ALA A 370 -10.46 -9.10 31.06
CA ALA A 370 -10.77 -7.73 30.70
C ALA A 370 -10.69 -7.51 29.17
N THR A 371 -9.73 -8.17 28.50
CA THR A 371 -9.61 -8.13 27.03
C THR A 371 -10.88 -8.63 26.35
N TRP A 372 -11.42 -9.76 26.79
CA TRP A 372 -12.69 -10.29 26.30
C TRP A 372 -13.88 -9.36 26.60
N GLY A 373 -13.83 -8.67 27.72
CA GLY A 373 -14.83 -7.64 28.08
C GLY A 373 -14.82 -6.48 27.09
N GLU A 374 -13.64 -5.98 26.67
CA GLU A 374 -13.54 -4.93 25.65
C GLU A 374 -14.08 -5.40 24.29
N VAL A 375 -13.76 -6.64 23.89
CA VAL A 375 -14.26 -7.21 22.63
C VAL A 375 -15.79 -7.39 22.68
N ALA A 376 -16.35 -7.81 23.82
CA ALA A 376 -17.80 -7.91 23.99
C ALA A 376 -18.49 -6.56 23.80
N ARG A 377 -17.95 -5.48 24.41
CA ARG A 377 -18.44 -4.09 24.22
C ARG A 377 -18.34 -3.64 22.78
N LEU A 378 -17.20 -3.92 22.11
CA LEU A 378 -17.00 -3.59 20.70
C LEU A 378 -18.07 -4.25 19.81
N HIS A 379 -18.33 -5.55 20.02
CA HIS A 379 -19.33 -6.28 19.27
C HIS A 379 -20.76 -5.83 19.59
N GLN A 380 -21.06 -5.43 20.84
CA GLN A 380 -22.35 -4.84 21.22
C GLN A 380 -22.59 -3.50 20.53
N ALA A 381 -21.53 -2.71 20.31
CA ALA A 381 -21.57 -1.50 19.50
C ALA A 381 -21.79 -1.75 17.98
N GLY A 382 -21.93 -3.01 17.56
CA GLY A 382 -22.10 -3.37 16.16
C GLY A 382 -20.81 -3.26 15.33
N ILE A 383 -19.64 -3.21 15.97
CA ILE A 383 -18.33 -3.07 15.32
C ILE A 383 -17.61 -4.42 15.35
N ALA A 384 -17.07 -4.86 14.20
CA ALA A 384 -16.05 -5.90 14.15
C ALA A 384 -14.69 -5.26 13.87
N HIS A 385 -13.66 -5.79 14.52
CA HIS A 385 -12.28 -5.29 14.39
C HIS A 385 -11.63 -5.67 13.05
N GLY A 386 -11.89 -6.89 12.59
CA GLY A 386 -11.43 -7.43 11.31
C GLY A 386 -9.97 -7.88 11.25
N ASP A 387 -9.18 -7.61 12.29
CA ASP A 387 -7.80 -8.11 12.48
C ASP A 387 -7.49 -8.15 13.99
N LEU A 388 -8.36 -8.85 14.74
CA LEU A 388 -8.31 -8.90 16.20
C LEU A 388 -7.36 -9.99 16.67
N GLY A 389 -6.07 -9.67 16.74
CA GLY A 389 -5.04 -10.55 17.26
C GLY A 389 -4.37 -9.98 18.52
N ARG A 390 -3.43 -10.74 19.12
CA ARG A 390 -2.65 -10.28 20.26
C ARG A 390 -1.83 -9.00 20.01
N HIS A 391 -1.54 -8.67 18.76
CA HIS A 391 -0.86 -7.44 18.35
C HIS A 391 -1.77 -6.19 18.41
N SER A 392 -3.07 -6.38 18.30
CA SER A 392 -4.07 -5.30 18.35
C SER A 392 -4.64 -5.05 19.76
N VAL A 393 -4.08 -5.71 20.79
CA VAL A 393 -4.38 -5.48 22.20
C VAL A 393 -3.13 -4.97 22.90
N VAL A 394 -3.13 -3.70 23.30
CA VAL A 394 -2.07 -3.09 24.11
C VAL A 394 -2.50 -3.11 25.57
N VAL A 395 -1.63 -3.60 26.44
CA VAL A 395 -1.86 -3.60 27.90
C VAL A 395 -1.04 -2.48 28.49
N ASP A 396 -1.71 -1.56 29.19
CA ASP A 396 -1.04 -0.44 29.87
C ASP A 396 -0.29 -0.87 31.13
N ASP A 397 0.30 0.10 31.83
CA ASP A 397 1.09 -0.15 33.04
C ASP A 397 0.20 -0.55 34.25
N ASP A 398 -1.11 -0.26 34.18
CA ASP A 398 -2.12 -0.68 35.16
C ASP A 398 -2.73 -2.05 34.84
N GLY A 399 -2.24 -2.73 33.80
CA GLY A 399 -2.73 -4.04 33.34
C GLY A 399 -4.04 -3.99 32.56
N GLN A 400 -4.49 -2.80 32.15
CA GLN A 400 -5.74 -2.62 31.42
C GLN A 400 -5.53 -2.81 29.92
N PRO A 401 -6.39 -3.59 29.22
CA PRO A 401 -6.30 -3.78 27.79
C PRO A 401 -6.95 -2.63 27.02
N TRP A 402 -6.31 -2.25 25.92
CA TRP A 402 -6.74 -1.25 24.95
C TRP A 402 -6.77 -1.88 23.58
N LEU A 403 -7.87 -1.74 22.84
CA LEU A 403 -7.97 -2.18 21.45
C LEU A 403 -7.41 -1.10 20.54
N VAL A 404 -6.48 -1.49 19.66
CA VAL A 404 -5.75 -0.58 18.75
C VAL A 404 -5.78 -1.09 17.32
N ASP A 405 -5.49 -0.22 16.34
CA ASP A 405 -5.34 -0.54 14.92
C ASP A 405 -6.64 -0.96 14.20
N PHE A 406 -7.60 -0.06 14.15
CA PHE A 406 -8.92 -0.25 13.51
C PHE A 406 -8.89 -0.19 11.96
N ASP A 407 -7.74 -0.46 11.34
CA ASP A 407 -7.52 -0.44 9.88
C ASP A 407 -8.53 -1.29 9.10
N HIS A 408 -8.90 -2.44 9.67
CA HIS A 408 -9.76 -3.44 9.05
C HIS A 408 -11.17 -3.48 9.65
N ALA A 409 -11.44 -2.58 10.61
CA ALA A 409 -12.70 -2.55 11.31
C ALA A 409 -13.87 -2.13 10.41
N GLY A 410 -15.06 -2.58 10.77
CA GLY A 410 -16.31 -2.23 10.10
C GLY A 410 -17.46 -2.03 11.06
N ALA A 411 -18.28 -0.98 10.85
CA ALA A 411 -19.56 -0.80 11.51
C ALA A 411 -20.65 -1.68 10.85
N ALA A 412 -21.75 -1.87 11.56
CA ALA A 412 -22.84 -2.78 11.15
C ALA A 412 -22.32 -4.20 10.83
N ALA A 413 -21.42 -4.68 11.68
CA ALA A 413 -20.74 -5.95 11.49
C ALA A 413 -21.70 -7.13 11.47
N THR A 414 -21.52 -8.00 10.47
CA THR A 414 -22.25 -9.26 10.39
C THR A 414 -21.84 -10.20 11.53
N GLU A 415 -22.71 -11.13 11.92
CA GLU A 415 -22.38 -12.14 12.93
C GLU A 415 -21.12 -12.95 12.53
N ARG A 416 -20.98 -13.25 11.25
CA ARG A 416 -19.78 -13.92 10.72
C ARG A 416 -18.49 -13.14 10.93
N ALA A 417 -18.53 -11.81 10.81
CA ALA A 417 -17.37 -10.96 11.06
C ALA A 417 -16.99 -10.95 12.54
N ARG A 418 -18.00 -10.87 13.43
CA ARG A 418 -17.79 -10.95 14.89
C ARG A 418 -17.26 -12.31 15.31
N GLN A 419 -17.77 -13.41 14.71
CA GLN A 419 -17.25 -14.75 14.96
C GLN A 419 -15.80 -14.91 14.52
N ALA A 420 -15.43 -14.32 13.38
CA ALA A 420 -14.06 -14.35 12.92
C ALA A 420 -13.10 -13.61 13.89
N ASP A 421 -13.51 -12.45 14.44
CA ASP A 421 -12.76 -11.72 15.47
C ASP A 421 -12.55 -12.60 16.72
N LEU A 422 -13.62 -13.27 17.20
CA LEU A 422 -13.54 -14.12 18.38
C LEU A 422 -12.55 -15.28 18.19
N VAL A 423 -12.59 -15.93 17.03
CA VAL A 423 -11.69 -17.05 16.73
C VAL A 423 -10.24 -16.56 16.50
N GLU A 424 -10.05 -15.41 15.86
CA GLU A 424 -8.73 -14.82 15.66
C GLU A 424 -8.05 -14.51 16.99
N LEU A 425 -8.78 -13.87 17.92
CA LEU A 425 -8.27 -13.59 19.27
C LEU A 425 -8.01 -14.87 20.06
N LEU A 426 -8.96 -15.81 20.04
CA LEU A 426 -8.83 -17.08 20.77
C LEU A 426 -7.58 -17.85 20.34
N VAL A 427 -7.37 -18.00 19.03
CA VAL A 427 -6.18 -18.65 18.47
C VAL A 427 -4.91 -17.90 18.85
N GLY A 428 -4.90 -16.57 18.73
CA GLY A 428 -3.76 -15.75 19.10
C GLY A 428 -3.40 -15.83 20.59
N LEU A 429 -4.40 -15.85 21.48
CA LEU A 429 -4.17 -16.01 22.92
C LEU A 429 -3.72 -17.44 23.26
N ALA A 430 -4.32 -18.45 22.66
CA ALA A 430 -3.99 -19.84 22.92
C ALA A 430 -2.55 -20.19 22.52
N THR A 431 -2.09 -19.69 21.38
CA THR A 431 -0.70 -19.90 20.92
C THR A 431 0.34 -19.19 21.80
N ARG A 432 -0.05 -18.11 22.51
CA ARG A 432 0.87 -17.34 23.34
C ARG A 432 0.82 -17.73 24.81
N PHE A 433 -0.40 -17.98 25.34
CA PHE A 433 -0.63 -18.17 26.78
C PHE A 433 -1.07 -19.60 27.13
N GLY A 434 -1.25 -20.48 26.12
CA GLY A 434 -1.80 -21.83 26.26
C GLY A 434 -3.31 -21.87 26.13
N ALA A 435 -3.83 -22.95 25.55
CA ALA A 435 -5.24 -23.10 25.21
C ALA A 435 -6.18 -23.04 26.44
N ALA A 436 -5.80 -23.72 27.53
CA ALA A 436 -6.57 -23.74 28.77
C ALA A 436 -6.75 -22.33 29.37
N ARG A 437 -5.67 -21.56 29.43
CA ARG A 437 -5.67 -20.20 29.98
C ARG A 437 -6.45 -19.22 29.07
N ALA A 438 -6.32 -19.38 27.74
CA ALA A 438 -7.06 -18.57 26.77
C ALA A 438 -8.58 -18.79 26.91
N VAL A 439 -9.02 -20.05 27.08
CA VAL A 439 -10.43 -20.40 27.28
C VAL A 439 -10.94 -19.95 28.67
N ALA A 440 -10.15 -20.08 29.72
CA ALA A 440 -10.54 -19.61 31.06
C ALA A 440 -10.76 -18.10 31.08
N GLY A 441 -9.89 -17.31 30.44
CA GLY A 441 -10.05 -15.85 30.31
C GLY A 441 -11.27 -15.43 29.48
N ALA A 442 -11.82 -16.32 28.67
CA ALA A 442 -12.92 -16.04 27.76
C ALA A 442 -14.32 -16.11 28.38
N SER A 443 -14.44 -16.27 29.69
CA SER A 443 -15.73 -16.35 30.39
C SER A 443 -16.67 -15.16 30.08
N ALA A 444 -16.11 -13.96 29.92
CA ALA A 444 -16.87 -12.75 29.56
C ALA A 444 -17.48 -12.79 28.16
N ALA A 445 -16.91 -13.56 27.23
CA ALA A 445 -17.43 -13.72 25.87
C ALA A 445 -18.51 -14.82 25.77
N GLY A 446 -18.62 -15.68 26.78
CA GLY A 446 -19.50 -16.85 26.80
C GLY A 446 -18.90 -18.07 26.08
N ARG A 447 -18.70 -19.16 26.80
CA ARG A 447 -18.08 -20.40 26.26
C ARG A 447 -18.86 -20.98 25.09
N GLU A 448 -20.19 -21.00 25.16
CA GLU A 448 -21.06 -21.49 24.08
C GLU A 448 -20.92 -20.66 22.81
N ARG A 449 -20.86 -19.33 22.96
CA ARG A 449 -20.68 -18.43 21.82
C ARG A 449 -19.34 -18.65 21.14
N LEU A 450 -18.27 -18.87 21.92
CA LEU A 450 -16.94 -19.17 21.39
C LEU A 450 -16.88 -20.54 20.72
N ALA A 451 -17.53 -21.56 21.29
CA ALA A 451 -17.64 -22.88 20.69
C ALA A 451 -18.38 -22.79 19.36
N ALA A 452 -19.51 -22.10 19.30
CA ALA A 452 -20.27 -21.86 18.07
C ALA A 452 -19.44 -21.08 17.03
N ALA A 453 -18.73 -20.02 17.45
CA ALA A 453 -17.87 -19.26 16.58
C ALA A 453 -16.73 -20.12 15.99
N LEU A 454 -16.07 -20.93 16.83
CA LEU A 454 -14.99 -21.82 16.40
C LEU A 454 -15.48 -22.84 15.39
N ALA A 455 -16.67 -23.43 15.61
CA ALA A 455 -17.29 -24.39 14.69
C ALA A 455 -17.68 -23.74 13.35
N ALA A 456 -18.27 -22.53 13.41
CA ALA A 456 -18.78 -21.82 12.21
C ALA A 456 -17.71 -21.13 11.38
N THR A 457 -16.52 -20.84 11.97
CA THR A 457 -15.46 -20.05 11.28
C THR A 457 -14.42 -20.98 10.66
N PRO A 458 -14.38 -21.14 9.34
CA PRO A 458 -13.33 -21.92 8.69
C PRO A 458 -11.99 -21.17 8.74
N PRO A 459 -10.82 -21.84 8.73
CA PRO A 459 -9.50 -21.21 8.72
C PRO A 459 -9.34 -20.18 7.60
N SER A 460 -10.01 -20.36 6.47
CA SER A 460 -9.97 -19.40 5.34
C SER A 460 -10.63 -18.05 5.64
N ALA A 461 -11.45 -17.96 6.68
CA ALA A 461 -12.08 -16.71 7.10
C ALA A 461 -11.19 -15.85 8.03
N LEU A 462 -10.17 -16.48 8.64
CA LEU A 462 -9.21 -15.80 9.50
C LEU A 462 -8.22 -14.93 8.70
N THR A 463 -7.53 -14.03 9.38
CA THR A 463 -6.42 -13.25 8.82
C THR A 463 -5.25 -14.16 8.41
N ARG A 464 -4.23 -13.58 7.76
CA ARG A 464 -3.03 -14.35 7.45
C ARG A 464 -2.32 -14.82 8.74
N GLY A 465 -2.39 -14.01 9.81
CA GLY A 465 -1.83 -14.32 11.11
C GLY A 465 -2.44 -15.58 11.70
N GLY A 466 -3.74 -15.58 11.94
CA GLY A 466 -4.46 -16.72 12.51
C GLY A 466 -4.37 -17.98 11.67
N ARG A 467 -4.40 -17.86 10.33
CA ARG A 467 -4.14 -19.02 9.45
C ARG A 467 -2.74 -19.59 9.61
N THR A 468 -1.74 -18.76 9.82
CA THR A 468 -0.36 -19.23 10.01
C THR A 468 -0.23 -19.93 11.35
N GLU A 469 -0.84 -19.39 12.41
CA GLU A 469 -0.84 -19.99 13.74
C GLU A 469 -1.50 -21.38 13.75
N LEU A 470 -2.68 -21.52 13.11
CA LEU A 470 -3.34 -22.83 12.99
C LEU A 470 -2.55 -23.83 12.14
N ARG A 471 -1.74 -23.37 11.18
CA ARG A 471 -0.86 -24.28 10.41
C ARG A 471 0.37 -24.74 11.20
N THR A 472 0.90 -23.87 12.06
CA THR A 472 2.02 -24.21 12.94
C THR A 472 1.61 -25.06 14.13
N HIS A 473 0.34 -25.01 14.52
CA HIS A 473 -0.25 -25.77 15.63
C HIS A 473 -1.50 -26.50 15.12
N PRO A 474 -1.35 -27.62 14.38
CA PRO A 474 -2.47 -28.29 13.71
C PRO A 474 -3.53 -28.81 14.69
N ASP A 475 -3.15 -29.25 15.87
CA ASP A 475 -4.06 -29.83 16.89
C ASP A 475 -4.76 -28.75 17.74
N LEU A 476 -4.35 -27.48 17.63
CA LEU A 476 -4.86 -26.41 18.48
C LEU A 476 -6.38 -26.22 18.36
N ARG A 477 -6.92 -26.36 17.15
CA ARG A 477 -8.36 -26.19 16.94
C ARG A 477 -9.18 -27.26 17.65
N ASP A 478 -8.71 -28.49 17.62
CA ASP A 478 -9.38 -29.63 18.29
C ASP A 478 -9.21 -29.54 19.80
N GLU A 479 -8.07 -29.08 20.27
CA GLU A 479 -7.82 -28.79 21.68
C GLU A 479 -8.78 -27.70 22.20
N LEU A 480 -8.90 -26.58 21.50
CA LEU A 480 -9.82 -25.51 21.84
C LEU A 480 -11.29 -25.97 21.81
N ALA A 481 -11.67 -26.79 20.82
CA ALA A 481 -13.01 -27.34 20.75
C ALA A 481 -13.35 -28.24 21.96
N ARG A 482 -12.39 -29.08 22.37
CA ARG A 482 -12.55 -29.93 23.58
C ARG A 482 -12.67 -29.08 24.86
N LEU A 483 -11.85 -28.05 25.01
CA LEU A 483 -11.89 -27.18 26.18
C LEU A 483 -13.16 -26.32 26.25
N LEU A 484 -13.77 -25.99 25.12
CA LEU A 484 -15.01 -25.23 25.03
C LEU A 484 -16.26 -26.10 25.12
N ALA A 485 -16.14 -27.44 24.95
CA ALA A 485 -17.27 -28.37 25.06
C ALA A 485 -17.94 -28.22 26.45
N PRO A 486 -19.27 -28.33 26.52
CA PRO A 486 -19.97 -28.33 27.82
C PRO A 486 -19.45 -29.50 28.67
N THR A 487 -19.12 -29.19 29.90
CA THR A 487 -18.78 -30.26 30.87
C THR A 487 -20.03 -31.16 31.02
N PRO A 488 -19.92 -32.49 30.87
CA PRO A 488 -21.08 -33.34 31.12
C PRO A 488 -21.55 -33.08 32.54
N GLU A 489 -22.81 -32.66 32.70
CA GLU A 489 -23.47 -32.56 33.98
C GLU A 489 -23.53 -33.97 34.59
N GLY A 490 -22.75 -34.22 35.64
CA GLY A 490 -22.91 -35.42 36.42
C GLY A 490 -21.61 -36.15 36.78
N GLU A 491 -20.77 -35.59 37.63
CA GLU A 491 -20.09 -36.34 38.68
C GLU A 491 -19.89 -35.43 39.88
N PRO A 492 -20.58 -35.66 41.00
CA PRO A 492 -20.32 -34.94 42.26
C PRO A 492 -18.96 -35.43 42.80
N ARG A 493 -18.07 -34.48 43.08
CA ARG A 493 -16.91 -34.72 43.93
C ARG A 493 -17.24 -34.47 45.37
#